data_c3f03635effd6c90357f27714f95872e
#
_entry.id   c3f03635effd6c90357f27714f95872e
#
_cell.length_a   1.000
_cell.length_b   1.000
_cell.length_c   1.000
_cell.angle_alpha   90.00
_cell.angle_beta   90.00
_cell.angle_gamma   90.00
#
_symmetry.space_group_name_H-M   'P 1'
#
loop_
_entity.id
_entity.type
_entity.pdbx_description
1 polymer ?
#
loop_
_entity_poly.entity_id
_entity_poly.type
_entity_poly.pdbx_seq_one_letter_code
_entity_poly.pdbx_strand_id
1 'polypeptide(L)'
;MAVKRSKARAKSTRSIKTNTPVGQPLTSGVQVYTGQYSDTGQAITPQAALACSTVNACVQAIATELSKLPWSVMTDGAGGRSILREHPVHRLLRLEATPYMSAMVWRELMLTSACLTGNGYSLIERDASGRPMALHYLRPDLMLVQRMPNGELAYIYSGVIDSGRAVYSSHDIFHLMWMSPDGLLGYSPISLARQAIGVALAAEAFGASYWRNASRPSGILSTDKELSPDAIMRMRESWEQRMKGVHSAGAVAVLEQGLKYQPISLSPQDSQWLEGRGYQREEICSIFRVPPSVIGVGNKQSYASAEQANREYVTNCLSSWAARLEAEAQRKLFRRDEPLTTEISFDALLRADLMTRYRSFSIARQFGFMSVNEIRAEIGRPSIGEAGDTFLQPVNMVPAATPYGGDNFGEITKPVPEPEDLPDESMDDTGEERAEQLVRADSYTPTGAMRDEAQRGLDWRSEHGRGGTEVGIARARDIVNGKDLPLETVMRMVSFFARHEVDKQAEGFSPGEKGYPSNGRIAWALWGGDDGKTWAENIADSVERDALARQIGLA
;
A
#
# COMPACT_ATOMS: atom_id res chain seq x y z
N MET A 1 52.71 2.31 -37.92
CA MET A 1 51.59 1.33 -38.04
C MET A 1 50.34 1.95 -37.47
N ALA A 2 49.45 2.43 -38.35
CA ALA A 2 48.21 3.07 -37.94
C ALA A 2 47.08 2.02 -37.95
N VAL A 3 46.51 1.74 -36.79
CA VAL A 3 45.38 0.82 -36.64
C VAL A 3 44.13 1.54 -37.09
N LYS A 4 43.60 1.17 -38.25
CA LYS A 4 42.29 1.56 -38.73
C LYS A 4 41.22 0.92 -37.87
N ARG A 5 40.57 1.71 -36.97
CA ARG A 5 39.32 1.32 -36.32
C ARG A 5 38.21 1.33 -37.35
N SER A 6 37.70 0.17 -37.73
CA SER A 6 36.50 0.03 -38.53
C SER A 6 35.31 0.42 -37.66
N LYS A 7 34.64 1.52 -38.03
CA LYS A 7 33.32 1.88 -37.51
C LYS A 7 32.31 0.87 -38.07
N ALA A 8 31.95 -0.14 -37.30
CA ALA A 8 30.76 -0.93 -37.54
C ALA A 8 29.54 -0.02 -37.40
N ARG A 9 28.99 0.38 -38.53
CA ARG A 9 27.76 1.17 -38.61
C ARG A 9 26.61 0.26 -38.23
N ALA A 10 26.04 0.45 -37.03
CA ALA A 10 24.78 -0.19 -36.64
C ALA A 10 23.75 0.08 -37.76
N LYS A 11 23.29 -0.98 -38.39
CA LYS A 11 22.22 -0.88 -39.40
C LYS A 11 20.91 -0.62 -38.65
N SER A 12 20.37 0.55 -38.92
CA SER A 12 19.12 1.09 -38.40
C SER A 12 17.95 0.07 -38.41
N THR A 13 17.17 0.10 -37.35
CA THR A 13 15.74 -0.26 -37.31
C THR A 13 15.10 -0.07 -38.68
N ARG A 14 14.45 -1.10 -39.19
CA ARG A 14 13.73 -1.03 -40.47
C ARG A 14 12.68 0.07 -40.42
N SER A 15 13.01 1.28 -40.87
CA SER A 15 12.00 2.28 -41.14
C SER A 15 11.19 1.82 -42.36
N ILE A 16 9.89 1.74 -42.23
CA ILE A 16 9.00 1.49 -43.32
C ILE A 16 9.10 2.73 -44.26
N LYS A 17 9.88 2.64 -45.31
CA LYS A 17 9.86 3.65 -46.35
C LYS A 17 8.59 3.48 -47.17
N THR A 18 7.51 4.15 -46.76
CA THR A 18 6.30 4.21 -47.57
C THR A 18 6.41 5.36 -48.56
N ASN A 19 6.61 5.04 -49.81
CA ASN A 19 6.43 6.00 -50.93
C ASN A 19 4.95 6.18 -51.33
N THR A 20 4.02 5.73 -50.52
CA THR A 20 2.58 5.89 -50.76
C THR A 20 2.14 7.23 -50.17
N PRO A 21 1.45 8.09 -50.95
CA PRO A 21 0.85 9.29 -50.36
C PRO A 21 -0.06 8.84 -49.22
N VAL A 22 0.09 9.47 -48.05
CA VAL A 22 -0.72 9.20 -46.85
C VAL A 22 -2.16 9.49 -47.25
N GLY A 23 -2.90 8.46 -47.68
CA GLY A 23 -4.35 8.53 -47.85
C GLY A 23 -4.98 8.92 -46.52
N GLN A 24 -6.15 9.54 -46.57
CA GLN A 24 -6.88 9.90 -45.36
C GLN A 24 -7.00 8.67 -44.43
N PRO A 25 -6.65 8.80 -43.14
CA PRO A 25 -6.67 7.68 -42.23
C PRO A 25 -8.07 7.10 -42.13
N LEU A 26 -8.20 5.78 -42.23
CA LEU A 26 -9.47 5.05 -42.06
C LEU A 26 -10.07 5.20 -40.67
N THR A 27 -9.23 5.54 -39.69
CA THR A 27 -9.60 5.94 -38.33
C THR A 27 -8.51 6.87 -37.82
N SER A 28 -8.86 8.12 -37.54
CA SER A 28 -7.93 9.11 -37.01
C SER A 28 -7.79 8.92 -35.51
N GLY A 29 -6.81 8.14 -35.11
CA GLY A 29 -6.36 8.09 -33.70
C GLY A 29 -5.53 9.32 -33.35
N VAL A 30 -6.03 10.53 -33.61
CA VAL A 30 -5.38 11.77 -33.16
C VAL A 30 -5.79 11.97 -31.70
N GLN A 31 -4.90 11.61 -30.78
CA GLN A 31 -5.03 12.12 -29.43
C GLN A 31 -4.66 13.60 -29.45
N VAL A 32 -5.68 14.43 -29.33
CA VAL A 32 -5.49 15.86 -29.17
C VAL A 32 -5.09 16.09 -27.72
N TYR A 33 -3.80 16.24 -27.46
CA TYR A 33 -3.28 16.65 -26.13
C TYR A 33 -3.52 18.14 -25.84
N THR A 34 -4.25 18.84 -26.72
CA THR A 34 -4.79 20.17 -26.45
C THR A 34 -5.82 20.04 -25.34
N GLY A 35 -5.57 20.70 -24.23
CA GLY A 35 -6.41 20.61 -23.04
C GLY A 35 -7.90 20.76 -23.36
N GLN A 36 -8.70 19.83 -22.87
CA GLN A 36 -10.14 19.96 -22.91
C GLN A 36 -10.57 20.90 -21.77
N TYR A 37 -11.45 21.82 -22.08
CA TYR A 37 -12.00 22.72 -21.07
C TYR A 37 -12.99 21.97 -20.18
N SER A 38 -12.89 22.21 -18.88
CA SER A 38 -13.95 21.88 -17.92
C SER A 38 -15.01 22.96 -17.92
N ASP A 39 -16.19 22.67 -17.39
CA ASP A 39 -17.28 23.64 -17.25
C ASP A 39 -16.92 24.80 -16.32
N THR A 40 -15.86 24.64 -15.49
CA THR A 40 -15.29 25.73 -14.69
C THR A 40 -14.42 26.69 -15.49
N GLY A 41 -14.26 26.49 -16.81
CA GLY A 41 -13.42 27.28 -17.69
C GLY A 41 -11.93 26.96 -17.62
N GLN A 42 -11.53 25.95 -16.82
CA GLN A 42 -10.14 25.51 -16.73
C GLN A 42 -9.77 24.58 -17.89
N ALA A 43 -8.64 24.87 -18.55
CA ALA A 43 -8.07 23.98 -19.57
C ALA A 43 -7.30 22.85 -18.88
N ILE A 44 -7.79 21.61 -18.99
CA ILE A 44 -7.18 20.44 -18.36
C ILE A 44 -6.19 19.80 -19.35
N THR A 45 -4.92 20.20 -19.21
CA THR A 45 -3.78 19.56 -19.89
C THR A 45 -3.09 18.58 -18.93
N PRO A 46 -2.20 17.68 -19.39
CA PRO A 46 -1.39 16.84 -18.51
C PRO A 46 -0.63 17.66 -17.45
N GLN A 47 -0.07 18.81 -17.81
CA GLN A 47 0.63 19.70 -16.90
C GLN A 47 -0.30 20.37 -15.88
N ALA A 48 -1.47 20.85 -16.34
CA ALA A 48 -2.47 21.43 -15.46
C ALA A 48 -3.03 20.39 -14.47
N ALA A 49 -3.26 19.16 -14.95
CA ALA A 49 -3.71 18.07 -14.08
C ALA A 49 -2.68 17.69 -13.00
N LEU A 50 -1.38 17.68 -13.35
CA LEU A 50 -0.31 17.45 -12.37
C LEU A 50 -0.16 18.60 -11.35
N ALA A 51 -0.64 19.80 -11.66
CA ALA A 51 -0.70 20.88 -10.67
C ALA A 51 -1.75 20.61 -9.58
N CYS A 52 -2.78 19.80 -9.86
CA CYS A 52 -3.70 19.33 -8.84
C CYS A 52 -2.99 18.33 -7.91
N SER A 53 -2.86 18.68 -6.63
CA SER A 53 -2.12 17.91 -5.63
C SER A 53 -2.57 16.44 -5.54
N THR A 54 -3.87 16.20 -5.62
CA THR A 54 -4.44 14.83 -5.54
C THR A 54 -4.13 14.00 -6.77
N VAL A 55 -4.22 14.59 -7.97
CA VAL A 55 -3.83 13.90 -9.23
C VAL A 55 -2.36 13.53 -9.19
N ASN A 56 -1.51 14.48 -8.80
CA ASN A 56 -0.07 14.25 -8.68
C ASN A 56 0.23 13.11 -7.70
N ALA A 57 -0.39 13.12 -6.51
CA ALA A 57 -0.21 12.08 -5.51
C ALA A 57 -0.65 10.69 -6.03
N CYS A 58 -1.79 10.59 -6.72
CA CYS A 58 -2.26 9.33 -7.31
C CYS A 58 -1.33 8.82 -8.42
N VAL A 59 -0.87 9.71 -9.31
CA VAL A 59 0.07 9.34 -10.39
C VAL A 59 1.40 8.88 -9.82
N GLN A 60 1.94 9.61 -8.83
CA GLN A 60 3.16 9.20 -8.12
C GLN A 60 2.98 7.86 -7.41
N ALA A 61 1.89 7.67 -6.68
CA ALA A 61 1.62 6.40 -6.01
C ALA A 61 1.70 5.24 -7.01
N ILE A 62 1.00 5.30 -8.13
CA ILE A 62 1.01 4.23 -9.13
C ILE A 62 2.40 4.07 -9.76
N ALA A 63 2.97 5.15 -10.29
CA ALA A 63 4.20 5.10 -11.08
C ALA A 63 5.41 4.70 -10.21
N THR A 64 5.58 5.29 -9.04
CA THR A 64 6.72 5.02 -8.17
C THR A 64 6.61 3.65 -7.49
N GLU A 65 5.42 3.28 -6.96
CA GLU A 65 5.28 1.99 -6.27
C GLU A 65 5.49 0.81 -7.23
N LEU A 66 4.92 0.86 -8.43
CA LEU A 66 5.07 -0.23 -9.39
C LEU A 66 6.46 -0.27 -10.02
N SER A 67 7.10 0.89 -10.26
CA SER A 67 8.42 0.94 -10.90
C SER A 67 9.56 0.41 -10.04
N LYS A 68 9.44 0.45 -8.70
CA LYS A 68 10.44 -0.12 -7.78
C LYS A 68 10.32 -1.63 -7.59
N LEU A 69 9.20 -2.26 -8.03
CA LEU A 69 9.02 -3.69 -7.89
C LEU A 69 10.00 -4.48 -8.79
N PRO A 70 10.46 -5.66 -8.34
CA PRO A 70 11.28 -6.52 -9.16
C PRO A 70 10.49 -7.05 -10.35
N TRP A 71 11.01 -6.81 -11.56
CA TRP A 71 10.46 -7.39 -12.79
C TRP A 71 11.45 -8.41 -13.33
N SER A 72 11.07 -9.66 -13.37
CA SER A 72 11.95 -10.78 -13.70
C SER A 72 11.46 -11.55 -14.92
N VAL A 73 12.41 -12.14 -15.66
CA VAL A 73 12.13 -13.12 -16.70
C VAL A 73 12.13 -14.50 -16.06
N MET A 74 11.07 -15.25 -16.30
CA MET A 74 10.84 -16.58 -15.74
C MET A 74 10.90 -17.64 -16.82
N THR A 75 11.38 -18.82 -16.46
CA THR A 75 11.34 -20.02 -17.31
C THR A 75 10.65 -21.15 -16.55
N ASP A 76 9.84 -21.95 -17.26
CA ASP A 76 9.21 -23.14 -16.73
C ASP A 76 10.10 -24.34 -17.05
N GLY A 77 10.80 -24.87 -16.05
CA GLY A 77 11.68 -26.04 -16.16
C GLY A 77 11.11 -27.27 -15.46
N ALA A 78 11.78 -28.41 -15.60
CA ALA A 78 11.40 -29.67 -14.94
C ALA A 78 11.41 -29.59 -13.39
N GLY A 79 12.13 -28.62 -12.83
CA GLY A 79 12.18 -28.34 -11.39
C GLY A 79 11.24 -27.23 -10.93
N GLY A 80 10.30 -26.78 -11.77
CA GLY A 80 9.41 -25.67 -11.47
C GLY A 80 9.83 -24.35 -12.15
N ARG A 81 9.15 -23.29 -11.76
CA ARG A 81 9.35 -21.94 -12.30
C ARG A 81 10.57 -21.27 -11.67
N SER A 82 11.51 -20.77 -12.48
CA SER A 82 12.75 -20.15 -12.01
C SER A 82 13.08 -18.86 -12.75
N ILE A 83 13.87 -17.96 -12.11
CA ILE A 83 14.31 -16.69 -12.69
C ILE A 83 15.47 -16.91 -13.64
N LEU A 84 15.34 -16.52 -14.90
CA LEU A 84 16.38 -16.56 -15.91
C LEU A 84 17.14 -15.23 -15.96
N ARG A 85 18.15 -15.09 -15.08
CA ARG A 85 18.91 -13.83 -14.90
C ARG A 85 19.81 -13.46 -16.09
N GLU A 86 20.28 -14.44 -16.84
CA GLU A 86 21.23 -14.25 -17.94
C GLU A 86 20.56 -13.79 -19.26
N HIS A 87 19.23 -13.82 -19.31
CA HIS A 87 18.51 -13.40 -20.49
C HIS A 87 18.65 -11.88 -20.71
N PRO A 88 18.94 -11.39 -21.93
CA PRO A 88 19.13 -9.95 -22.20
C PRO A 88 17.94 -9.08 -21.77
N VAL A 89 16.72 -9.56 -21.97
CA VAL A 89 15.49 -8.86 -21.55
C VAL A 89 15.42 -8.71 -20.03
N HIS A 90 15.95 -9.67 -19.24
CA HIS A 90 15.98 -9.53 -17.78
C HIS A 90 16.78 -8.29 -17.35
N ARG A 91 17.93 -8.04 -17.98
CA ARG A 91 18.73 -6.83 -17.72
C ARG A 91 17.96 -5.56 -18.08
N LEU A 92 17.28 -5.51 -19.24
CA LEU A 92 16.49 -4.37 -19.69
C LEU A 92 15.32 -4.05 -18.74
N LEU A 93 14.65 -5.07 -18.24
CA LEU A 93 13.49 -4.90 -17.36
C LEU A 93 13.88 -4.67 -15.90
N ARG A 94 15.06 -5.14 -15.46
CA ARG A 94 15.48 -5.13 -14.06
C ARG A 94 16.46 -4.03 -13.72
N LEU A 95 17.44 -3.76 -14.57
CA LEU A 95 18.57 -2.90 -14.26
C LEU A 95 18.57 -1.61 -15.08
N GLU A 96 18.70 -1.70 -16.38
CA GLU A 96 18.88 -0.54 -17.26
C GLU A 96 18.11 -0.67 -18.57
N ALA A 97 17.23 0.27 -18.84
CA ALA A 97 16.48 0.33 -20.09
C ALA A 97 17.33 0.89 -21.24
N THR A 98 18.23 1.83 -20.94
CA THR A 98 19.22 2.40 -21.85
C THR A 98 20.53 2.66 -21.10
N PRO A 99 21.67 2.90 -21.78
CA PRO A 99 22.93 3.22 -21.10
C PRO A 99 22.89 4.45 -20.17
N TYR A 100 21.90 5.31 -20.32
CA TYR A 100 21.73 6.55 -19.53
C TYR A 100 20.47 6.55 -18.65
N MET A 101 19.67 5.48 -18.69
CA MET A 101 18.41 5.43 -17.94
C MET A 101 18.17 4.05 -17.34
N SER A 102 17.95 4.01 -16.02
CA SER A 102 17.61 2.77 -15.33
C SER A 102 16.23 2.23 -15.73
N ALA A 103 16.03 0.92 -15.59
CA ALA A 103 14.73 0.28 -15.83
C ALA A 103 13.62 0.84 -14.96
N MET A 104 13.94 1.25 -13.71
CA MET A 104 13.00 1.90 -12.80
C MET A 104 12.48 3.23 -13.37
N VAL A 105 13.38 4.12 -13.79
CA VAL A 105 13.02 5.44 -14.33
C VAL A 105 12.22 5.27 -15.64
N TRP A 106 12.61 4.33 -16.49
CA TRP A 106 11.86 4.02 -17.72
C TRP A 106 10.42 3.59 -17.40
N ARG A 107 10.22 2.68 -16.44
CA ARG A 107 8.87 2.26 -16.01
C ARG A 107 8.06 3.40 -15.45
N GLU A 108 8.69 4.25 -14.62
CA GLU A 108 8.04 5.42 -14.05
C GLU A 108 7.55 6.39 -15.12
N LEU A 109 8.37 6.67 -16.14
CA LEU A 109 7.98 7.49 -17.29
C LEU A 109 6.83 6.87 -18.10
N MET A 110 6.88 5.57 -18.35
CA MET A 110 5.83 4.85 -19.06
C MET A 110 4.50 4.89 -18.32
N LEU A 111 4.51 4.62 -17.02
CA LEU A 111 3.32 4.65 -16.16
C LEU A 111 2.77 6.05 -15.97
N THR A 112 3.63 7.03 -15.72
CA THR A 112 3.22 8.44 -15.61
C THR A 112 2.54 8.91 -16.89
N SER A 113 3.12 8.58 -18.04
CA SER A 113 2.52 8.90 -19.34
C SER A 113 1.17 8.23 -19.53
N ALA A 114 1.06 6.95 -19.22
CA ALA A 114 -0.19 6.20 -19.33
C ALA A 114 -1.27 6.70 -18.37
N CYS A 115 -0.90 7.09 -17.14
CA CYS A 115 -1.82 7.69 -16.16
C CYS A 115 -2.35 9.06 -16.60
N LEU A 116 -1.55 9.85 -17.35
CA LEU A 116 -1.94 11.19 -17.78
C LEU A 116 -2.64 11.17 -19.15
N THR A 117 -2.07 10.44 -20.10
CA THR A 117 -2.51 10.49 -21.50
C THR A 117 -3.25 9.23 -21.96
N GLY A 118 -3.29 8.20 -21.12
CA GLY A 118 -3.82 6.88 -21.48
C GLY A 118 -2.83 6.01 -22.23
N ASN A 119 -1.65 6.53 -22.60
CA ASN A 119 -0.68 5.85 -23.43
C ASN A 119 0.75 6.15 -22.98
N GLY A 120 1.58 5.12 -22.98
CA GLY A 120 3.03 5.22 -22.80
C GLY A 120 3.72 4.53 -23.97
N TYR A 121 4.72 5.18 -24.56
CA TYR A 121 5.41 4.66 -25.74
C TYR A 121 6.91 4.52 -25.48
N SER A 122 7.47 3.42 -25.98
CA SER A 122 8.90 3.22 -25.99
C SER A 122 9.35 2.55 -27.30
N LEU A 123 10.41 3.05 -27.90
CA LEU A 123 11.06 2.41 -29.04
C LEU A 123 11.92 1.27 -28.53
N ILE A 124 11.76 0.10 -29.12
CA ILE A 124 12.58 -1.07 -28.86
C ILE A 124 13.73 -1.06 -29.86
N GLU A 125 14.93 -0.76 -29.40
CA GLU A 125 16.13 -0.92 -30.19
C GLU A 125 16.55 -2.39 -30.21
N ARG A 126 16.83 -2.93 -31.42
CA ARG A 126 17.17 -4.33 -31.60
C ARG A 126 18.53 -4.49 -32.28
N ASP A 127 19.23 -5.56 -31.93
CA ASP A 127 20.45 -5.96 -32.64
C ASP A 127 20.14 -6.53 -34.03
N ALA A 128 21.20 -6.93 -34.75
CA ALA A 128 21.09 -7.54 -36.07
C ALA A 128 20.35 -8.89 -36.07
N SER A 129 20.23 -9.55 -34.94
CA SER A 129 19.52 -10.81 -34.71
C SER A 129 18.06 -10.58 -34.31
N GLY A 130 17.62 -9.34 -34.15
CA GLY A 130 16.29 -8.96 -33.70
C GLY A 130 16.09 -8.99 -32.20
N ARG A 131 17.14 -9.16 -31.38
CA ARG A 131 17.05 -9.17 -29.92
C ARG A 131 16.95 -7.74 -29.39
N PRO A 132 16.09 -7.49 -28.37
CA PRO A 132 16.00 -6.18 -27.74
C PRO A 132 17.32 -5.82 -27.05
N MET A 133 17.81 -4.59 -27.29
CA MET A 133 19.06 -4.03 -26.75
C MET A 133 18.81 -2.83 -25.86
N ALA A 134 17.80 -2.01 -26.16
CA ALA A 134 17.44 -0.85 -25.37
C ALA A 134 15.96 -0.49 -25.54
N LEU A 135 15.41 0.23 -24.54
CA LEU A 135 14.04 0.72 -24.50
C LEU A 135 14.06 2.25 -24.35
N HIS A 136 13.87 2.97 -25.47
CA HIS A 136 13.91 4.42 -25.49
C HIS A 136 12.51 4.99 -25.30
N TYR A 137 12.29 5.74 -24.22
CA TYR A 137 11.02 6.41 -23.96
C TYR A 137 10.70 7.43 -25.06
N LEU A 138 9.46 7.41 -25.56
CA LEU A 138 8.93 8.34 -26.53
C LEU A 138 7.80 9.16 -25.93
N ARG A 139 7.84 10.47 -26.12
CA ARG A 139 6.81 11.38 -25.61
C ARG A 139 5.47 11.16 -26.30
N PRO A 140 4.37 10.93 -25.56
CA PRO A 140 3.06 10.69 -26.15
C PRO A 140 2.51 11.85 -26.97
N ASP A 141 2.82 13.10 -26.59
CA ASP A 141 2.37 14.31 -27.29
C ASP A 141 2.98 14.48 -28.69
N LEU A 142 4.05 13.76 -28.99
CA LEU A 142 4.72 13.75 -30.30
C LEU A 142 4.41 12.49 -31.11
N MET A 143 3.55 11.60 -30.59
CA MET A 143 3.22 10.32 -31.18
C MET A 143 1.84 10.36 -31.85
N LEU A 144 1.77 9.93 -33.10
CA LEU A 144 0.52 9.71 -33.84
C LEU A 144 0.43 8.22 -34.20
N VAL A 145 -0.64 7.56 -33.83
CA VAL A 145 -0.90 6.15 -34.16
C VAL A 145 -1.97 6.09 -35.25
N GLN A 146 -1.69 5.41 -36.35
CA GLN A 146 -2.62 5.27 -37.48
C GLN A 146 -2.69 3.82 -37.93
N ARG A 147 -3.89 3.39 -38.35
CA ARG A 147 -4.05 2.14 -39.09
C ARG A 147 -3.83 2.38 -40.57
N MET A 148 -2.89 1.66 -41.13
CA MET A 148 -2.57 1.72 -42.56
C MET A 148 -3.60 0.92 -43.38
N PRO A 149 -3.73 1.18 -44.69
CA PRO A 149 -4.64 0.45 -45.57
C PRO A 149 -4.41 -1.07 -45.61
N ASN A 150 -3.17 -1.51 -45.31
CA ASN A 150 -2.81 -2.94 -45.22
C ASN A 150 -3.22 -3.56 -43.88
N GLY A 151 -3.91 -2.80 -43.00
CA GLY A 151 -4.34 -3.25 -41.67
C GLY A 151 -3.28 -3.14 -40.56
N GLU A 152 -2.02 -2.84 -40.90
CA GLU A 152 -0.94 -2.65 -39.92
C GLU A 152 -1.03 -1.32 -39.20
N LEU A 153 -0.48 -1.27 -37.98
CA LEU A 153 -0.38 -0.02 -37.19
C LEU A 153 0.96 0.66 -37.49
N ALA A 154 0.90 1.94 -37.87
CA ALA A 154 2.04 2.82 -38.00
C ALA A 154 2.09 3.81 -36.84
N TYR A 155 3.25 3.91 -36.21
CA TYR A 155 3.55 4.85 -35.14
C TYR A 155 4.43 5.96 -35.69
N ILE A 156 3.88 7.16 -35.81
CA ILE A 156 4.53 8.30 -36.41
C ILE A 156 5.00 9.22 -35.29
N TYR A 157 6.30 9.31 -35.08
CA TYR A 157 6.92 10.14 -34.07
C TYR A 157 7.52 11.41 -34.67
N SER A 158 7.16 12.57 -34.13
CA SER A 158 7.59 13.88 -34.60
C SER A 158 8.70 14.51 -33.73
N GLY A 159 9.26 13.76 -32.78
CA GLY A 159 10.40 14.19 -31.95
C GLY A 159 11.73 13.93 -32.64
N VAL A 160 12.78 14.62 -32.15
CA VAL A 160 14.14 14.52 -32.71
C VAL A 160 14.81 13.26 -32.17
N ILE A 161 14.73 12.15 -32.91
CA ILE A 161 15.61 10.99 -32.67
C ILE A 161 16.66 10.91 -33.79
N ASP A 162 16.28 11.23 -35.05
CA ASP A 162 17.15 11.32 -36.23
C ASP A 162 16.54 12.33 -37.22
N SER A 163 16.94 13.57 -37.15
CA SER A 163 16.66 14.66 -38.10
C SER A 163 15.31 14.63 -38.85
N GLY A 164 14.19 14.28 -38.17
CA GLY A 164 12.88 14.38 -38.78
C GLY A 164 11.80 13.45 -38.23
N ARG A 165 10.67 13.42 -38.92
CA ARG A 165 9.53 12.56 -38.60
C ARG A 165 9.86 11.10 -38.90
N ALA A 166 9.82 10.26 -37.88
CA ALA A 166 10.09 8.83 -37.99
C ALA A 166 8.79 8.02 -37.96
N VAL A 167 8.71 6.98 -38.81
CA VAL A 167 7.58 6.03 -38.82
C VAL A 167 8.09 4.67 -38.36
N TYR A 168 7.49 4.16 -37.30
CA TYR A 168 7.83 2.87 -36.73
C TYR A 168 6.70 1.87 -36.94
N SER A 169 7.06 0.59 -37.05
CA SER A 169 6.10 -0.50 -37.06
C SER A 169 5.59 -0.80 -35.63
N SER A 170 4.45 -1.47 -35.58
CA SER A 170 3.94 -1.94 -34.26
C SER A 170 4.89 -2.92 -33.56
N HIS A 171 5.78 -3.59 -34.30
CA HIS A 171 6.78 -4.52 -33.74
C HIS A 171 7.88 -3.78 -32.96
N ASP A 172 8.20 -2.55 -33.38
CA ASP A 172 9.31 -1.78 -32.82
C ASP A 172 8.88 -0.86 -31.67
N ILE A 173 7.58 -0.77 -31.38
CA ILE A 173 7.04 0.06 -30.31
C ILE A 173 6.45 -0.78 -29.20
N PHE A 174 6.95 -0.55 -27.99
CA PHE A 174 6.32 -0.98 -26.74
C PHE A 174 5.25 0.05 -26.39
N HIS A 175 3.97 -0.33 -26.43
CA HIS A 175 2.85 0.56 -26.21
C HIS A 175 2.07 0.14 -24.96
N LEU A 176 2.33 0.82 -23.83
CA LEU A 176 1.53 0.68 -22.62
C LEU A 176 0.24 1.46 -22.77
N MET A 177 -0.88 0.77 -22.87
CA MET A 177 -2.20 1.35 -23.10
C MET A 177 -3.09 1.16 -21.86
N TRP A 178 -3.81 2.22 -21.47
CA TRP A 178 -4.86 2.12 -20.47
C TRP A 178 -6.14 1.53 -21.09
N MET A 179 -7.31 1.90 -20.59
CA MET A 179 -8.58 1.49 -21.17
C MET A 179 -8.72 2.06 -22.59
N SER A 180 -8.96 1.19 -23.56
CA SER A 180 -9.07 1.60 -24.97
C SER A 180 -10.45 1.28 -25.53
N PRO A 181 -11.04 2.16 -26.36
CA PRO A 181 -12.30 1.92 -27.04
C PRO A 181 -12.17 1.07 -28.30
N ASP A 182 -11.00 1.11 -28.95
CA ASP A 182 -10.76 0.57 -30.29
C ASP A 182 -9.52 -0.33 -30.40
N GLY A 183 -8.77 -0.48 -29.29
CA GLY A 183 -7.52 -1.22 -29.24
C GLY A 183 -6.34 -0.52 -29.92
N LEU A 184 -6.47 0.76 -30.32
CA LEU A 184 -5.42 1.56 -30.94
C LEU A 184 -4.82 2.56 -29.98
N LEU A 185 -5.68 3.26 -29.22
CA LEU A 185 -5.30 4.30 -28.27
C LEU A 185 -6.06 4.12 -26.96
N GLY A 186 -5.38 4.32 -25.86
CA GLY A 186 -5.99 4.38 -24.54
C GLY A 186 -6.69 5.72 -24.30
N TYR A 187 -7.83 5.70 -23.61
CA TYR A 187 -8.45 6.93 -23.13
C TYR A 187 -7.54 7.63 -22.12
N SER A 188 -7.47 8.96 -22.21
CA SER A 188 -6.79 9.74 -21.19
C SER A 188 -7.61 9.78 -19.90
N PRO A 189 -7.11 9.26 -18.77
CA PRO A 189 -7.81 9.34 -17.48
C PRO A 189 -8.16 10.76 -17.09
N ILE A 190 -7.23 11.71 -17.31
CA ILE A 190 -7.47 13.11 -16.97
C ILE A 190 -8.51 13.78 -17.88
N SER A 191 -8.62 13.35 -19.15
CA SER A 191 -9.67 13.85 -20.03
C SER A 191 -11.06 13.36 -19.63
N LEU A 192 -11.16 12.10 -19.18
CA LEU A 192 -12.39 11.55 -18.64
C LEU A 192 -12.79 12.21 -17.32
N ALA A 193 -11.81 12.52 -16.47
CA ALA A 193 -11.97 13.17 -15.18
C ALA A 193 -11.93 14.70 -15.24
N ARG A 194 -11.99 15.32 -16.43
CA ARG A 194 -11.75 16.76 -16.60
C ARG A 194 -12.64 17.64 -15.72
N GLN A 195 -13.88 17.22 -15.46
CA GLN A 195 -14.81 17.99 -14.63
C GLN A 195 -14.37 17.98 -13.15
N ALA A 196 -14.10 16.81 -12.60
CA ALA A 196 -13.62 16.67 -11.21
C ALA A 196 -12.31 17.42 -10.98
N ILE A 197 -11.34 17.28 -11.92
CA ILE A 197 -10.05 17.97 -11.85
C ILE A 197 -10.25 19.49 -12.00
N GLY A 198 -11.12 19.92 -12.92
CA GLY A 198 -11.43 21.33 -13.14
C GLY A 198 -12.04 21.99 -11.90
N VAL A 199 -12.98 21.32 -11.24
CA VAL A 199 -13.58 21.79 -9.98
C VAL A 199 -12.52 21.87 -8.88
N ALA A 200 -11.64 20.86 -8.75
CA ALA A 200 -10.57 20.88 -7.75
C ALA A 200 -9.60 22.05 -7.96
N LEU A 201 -9.14 22.29 -9.19
CA LEU A 201 -8.27 23.42 -9.54
C LEU A 201 -8.95 24.78 -9.32
N ALA A 202 -10.23 24.89 -9.68
CA ALA A 202 -11.00 26.11 -9.45
C ALA A 202 -11.18 26.39 -7.95
N ALA A 203 -11.44 25.37 -7.15
CA ALA A 203 -11.52 25.48 -5.70
C ALA A 203 -10.19 25.89 -5.06
N GLU A 204 -9.06 25.37 -5.56
CA GLU A 204 -7.72 25.80 -5.12
C GLU A 204 -7.44 27.26 -5.50
N ALA A 205 -7.75 27.66 -6.72
CA ALA A 205 -7.59 29.04 -7.18
C ALA A 205 -8.47 30.02 -6.38
N PHE A 206 -9.72 29.63 -6.11
CA PHE A 206 -10.62 30.40 -5.25
C PHE A 206 -10.06 30.55 -3.84
N GLY A 207 -9.62 29.45 -3.21
CA GLY A 207 -9.01 29.47 -1.89
C GLY A 207 -7.76 30.35 -1.85
N ALA A 208 -6.87 30.21 -2.83
CA ALA A 208 -5.66 31.03 -2.94
C ALA A 208 -5.99 32.53 -3.11
N SER A 209 -7.00 32.88 -3.90
CA SER A 209 -7.49 34.25 -4.06
C SER A 209 -8.11 34.79 -2.77
N TYR A 210 -8.90 33.96 -2.10
CA TYR A 210 -9.50 34.29 -0.81
C TYR A 210 -8.44 34.63 0.23
N TRP A 211 -7.42 33.80 0.39
CA TRP A 211 -6.34 34.02 1.34
C TRP A 211 -5.42 35.20 0.94
N ARG A 212 -5.15 35.40 -0.36
CA ARG A 212 -4.33 36.49 -0.87
C ARG A 212 -4.96 37.86 -0.61
N ASN A 213 -6.24 37.95 -0.87
CA ASN A 213 -6.94 39.21 -0.80
C ASN A 213 -7.39 39.55 0.62
N ALA A 214 -7.27 38.63 1.58
CA ALA A 214 -7.78 38.79 2.97
C ALA A 214 -9.21 39.42 3.01
N SER A 215 -10.01 39.14 1.97
CA SER A 215 -11.14 39.97 1.52
C SER A 215 -12.45 39.76 2.25
N ARG A 216 -12.44 39.10 3.41
CA ARG A 216 -13.52 39.36 4.35
C ARG A 216 -13.00 40.36 5.37
N PRO A 217 -13.63 41.50 5.51
CA PRO A 217 -13.40 42.29 6.70
C PRO A 217 -13.68 41.39 7.88
N SER A 218 -12.74 41.28 8.80
CA SER A 218 -12.90 40.48 10.04
C SER A 218 -14.14 40.93 10.83
N GLY A 219 -14.73 42.05 10.42
CA GLY A 219 -15.94 42.64 10.94
C GLY A 219 -16.30 43.94 10.21
N ILE A 220 -17.46 44.44 10.53
CA ILE A 220 -17.97 45.70 10.04
C ILE A 220 -17.80 46.72 11.17
N LEU A 221 -17.23 47.88 10.82
CA LEU A 221 -17.24 49.04 11.70
C LEU A 221 -18.47 49.88 11.36
N SER A 222 -19.43 49.95 12.27
CA SER A 222 -20.61 50.76 12.12
C SER A 222 -20.64 51.88 13.17
N THR A 223 -21.18 53.04 12.80
CA THR A 223 -21.42 54.15 13.70
C THR A 223 -22.74 54.83 13.35
N ASP A 224 -23.43 55.31 14.38
CA ASP A 224 -24.69 56.06 14.23
C ASP A 224 -24.44 57.55 13.93
N LYS A 225 -23.18 57.99 13.82
CA LYS A 225 -22.80 59.38 13.53
C LYS A 225 -22.37 59.53 12.07
N GLU A 226 -22.75 60.66 11.47
CA GLU A 226 -22.22 61.04 10.16
C GLU A 226 -20.72 61.35 10.25
N LEU A 227 -19.95 60.67 9.41
CA LEU A 227 -18.51 60.87 9.31
C LEU A 227 -18.17 61.70 8.07
N SER A 228 -17.23 62.62 8.20
CA SER A 228 -16.73 63.34 7.03
C SER A 228 -15.91 62.42 6.13
N PRO A 229 -15.85 62.67 4.80
CA PRO A 229 -15.06 61.86 3.87
C PRO A 229 -13.59 61.71 4.31
N ASP A 230 -12.99 62.74 4.85
CA ASP A 230 -11.60 62.73 5.34
C ASP A 230 -11.42 61.84 6.58
N ALA A 231 -12.44 61.77 7.44
CA ALA A 231 -12.43 60.89 8.60
C ALA A 231 -12.54 59.42 8.19
N ILE A 232 -13.35 59.12 7.19
CA ILE A 232 -13.48 57.76 6.61
C ILE A 232 -12.16 57.32 6.00
N MET A 233 -11.49 58.17 5.24
CA MET A 233 -10.19 57.82 4.63
C MET A 233 -9.11 57.59 5.70
N ARG A 234 -8.97 58.45 6.69
CA ARG A 234 -8.00 58.25 7.78
C ARG A 234 -8.27 57.00 8.60
N MET A 235 -9.52 56.67 8.85
CA MET A 235 -9.90 55.43 9.53
C MET A 235 -9.56 54.18 8.72
N ARG A 236 -9.83 54.21 7.43
CA ARG A 236 -9.49 53.12 6.53
C ARG A 236 -7.99 52.89 6.47
N GLU A 237 -7.20 53.94 6.31
CA GLU A 237 -5.73 53.82 6.29
C GLU A 237 -5.18 53.34 7.63
N SER A 238 -5.65 53.85 8.73
CA SER A 238 -5.23 53.40 10.08
C SER A 238 -5.60 51.97 10.35
N TRP A 239 -6.79 51.52 9.89
CA TRP A 239 -7.22 50.14 10.00
C TRP A 239 -6.39 49.20 9.13
N GLU A 240 -6.15 49.55 7.86
CA GLU A 240 -5.33 48.77 6.95
C GLU A 240 -3.88 48.67 7.44
N GLN A 241 -3.29 49.74 7.97
CA GLN A 241 -1.93 49.72 8.52
C GLN A 241 -1.80 48.80 9.75
N ARG A 242 -2.80 48.78 10.63
CA ARG A 242 -2.79 47.98 11.86
C ARG A 242 -3.13 46.50 11.61
N MET A 243 -3.90 46.18 10.58
CA MET A 243 -4.36 44.82 10.27
C MET A 243 -3.54 44.14 9.19
N LYS A 244 -2.61 44.81 8.51
CA LYS A 244 -1.71 44.21 7.53
C LYS A 244 -0.59 43.44 8.21
N GLY A 245 -0.54 42.11 7.93
CA GLY A 245 0.57 41.22 8.26
C GLY A 245 0.24 40.13 9.28
N VAL A 246 0.96 39.01 9.17
CA VAL A 246 0.82 37.84 10.04
C VAL A 246 1.10 38.15 11.52
N HIS A 247 1.86 39.19 11.79
CA HIS A 247 2.25 39.61 13.13
C HIS A 247 1.18 40.46 13.85
N SER A 248 0.13 40.88 13.14
CA SER A 248 -0.96 41.72 13.71
C SER A 248 -2.13 40.88 14.24
N ALA A 249 -2.03 39.54 14.19
CA ALA A 249 -3.05 38.64 14.72
C ALA A 249 -3.13 38.80 16.26
N GLY A 250 -4.29 39.27 16.76
CA GLY A 250 -4.51 39.53 18.20
C GLY A 250 -4.26 40.97 18.68
N ALA A 251 -3.97 41.88 17.79
CA ALA A 251 -3.83 43.30 18.17
C ALA A 251 -5.19 43.90 18.62
N VAL A 252 -5.21 44.60 19.76
CA VAL A 252 -6.39 45.27 20.27
C VAL A 252 -6.64 46.54 19.46
N ALA A 253 -7.81 46.64 18.85
CA ALA A 253 -8.26 47.83 18.16
C ALA A 253 -9.02 48.76 19.12
N VAL A 254 -8.56 50.00 19.27
CA VAL A 254 -9.29 51.02 20.02
C VAL A 254 -10.24 51.74 19.06
N LEU A 255 -11.53 51.67 19.35
CA LEU A 255 -12.58 52.27 18.54
C LEU A 255 -13.02 53.58 19.16
N GLU A 256 -12.86 54.69 18.42
CA GLU A 256 -13.25 56.02 18.83
C GLU A 256 -14.64 56.39 18.27
N GLN A 257 -15.27 57.44 18.80
CA GLN A 257 -16.51 58.07 18.29
C GLN A 257 -17.73 57.16 18.19
N GLY A 258 -17.84 56.14 19.06
CA GLY A 258 -19.01 55.25 19.10
C GLY A 258 -19.07 54.22 17.97
N LEU A 259 -17.92 53.91 17.37
CA LEU A 259 -17.78 52.82 16.43
C LEU A 259 -18.04 51.48 17.13
N LYS A 260 -18.89 50.67 16.52
CA LYS A 260 -19.18 49.30 16.95
C LYS A 260 -18.51 48.35 15.97
N TYR A 261 -17.68 47.45 16.50
CA TYR A 261 -17.11 46.35 15.71
C TYR A 261 -18.03 45.13 15.79
N GLN A 262 -18.48 44.67 14.65
CA GLN A 262 -19.27 43.47 14.54
C GLN A 262 -18.44 42.40 13.81
N PRO A 263 -17.97 41.37 14.51
CA PRO A 263 -17.20 40.30 13.86
C PRO A 263 -18.10 39.55 12.89
N ILE A 264 -17.60 39.30 11.71
CA ILE A 264 -18.22 38.38 10.76
C ILE A 264 -17.67 36.97 11.08
N SER A 265 -18.47 36.16 11.76
CA SER A 265 -18.11 34.77 12.02
C SER A 265 -17.99 33.95 10.72
N LEU A 266 -17.16 32.88 10.73
CA LEU A 266 -17.12 31.90 9.68
C LEU A 266 -18.55 31.41 9.43
N SER A 267 -19.01 31.53 8.18
CA SER A 267 -20.35 31.06 7.84
C SER A 267 -20.36 29.53 7.76
N PRO A 268 -21.50 28.86 7.98
CA PRO A 268 -21.64 27.42 7.75
C PRO A 268 -21.17 26.99 6.35
N GLN A 269 -21.23 27.88 5.37
CA GLN A 269 -20.75 27.69 3.99
C GLN A 269 -19.23 27.46 3.90
N ASP A 270 -18.43 28.03 4.83
CA ASP A 270 -16.97 27.84 4.84
C ASP A 270 -16.62 26.43 5.35
N SER A 271 -17.40 25.88 6.27
CA SER A 271 -17.28 24.48 6.72
C SER A 271 -17.65 23.51 5.61
N GLN A 272 -18.75 23.75 4.89
CA GLN A 272 -19.18 22.95 3.75
C GLN A 272 -18.15 22.96 2.60
N TRP A 273 -17.42 24.08 2.42
CA TRP A 273 -16.35 24.15 1.42
C TRP A 273 -15.19 23.22 1.74
N LEU A 274 -14.81 23.11 3.02
CA LEU A 274 -13.75 22.17 3.45
C LEU A 274 -14.17 20.71 3.27
N GLU A 275 -15.43 20.38 3.59
CA GLU A 275 -16.00 19.04 3.36
C GLU A 275 -16.05 18.72 1.86
N GLY A 276 -16.46 19.70 1.03
CA GLY A 276 -16.48 19.56 -0.42
C GLY A 276 -15.10 19.28 -1.00
N ARG A 277 -14.03 19.87 -0.46
CA ARG A 277 -12.64 19.56 -0.87
C ARG A 277 -12.23 18.14 -0.49
N GLY A 278 -12.71 17.62 0.64
CA GLY A 278 -12.52 16.22 1.04
C GLY A 278 -13.12 15.27 0.00
N TYR A 279 -14.38 15.49 -0.35
CA TYR A 279 -15.11 14.71 -1.36
C TYR A 279 -14.42 14.72 -2.74
N GLN A 280 -13.95 15.89 -3.19
CA GLN A 280 -13.23 16.01 -4.46
C GLN A 280 -11.93 15.19 -4.50
N ARG A 281 -11.21 15.13 -3.37
CA ARG A 281 -10.02 14.28 -3.27
C ARG A 281 -10.36 12.81 -3.39
N GLU A 282 -11.42 12.36 -2.72
CA GLU A 282 -11.88 10.97 -2.78
C GLU A 282 -12.39 10.61 -4.19
N GLU A 283 -13.08 11.52 -4.86
CA GLU A 283 -13.52 11.36 -6.24
C GLU A 283 -12.33 11.15 -7.19
N ILE A 284 -11.29 11.99 -7.10
CA ILE A 284 -10.07 11.84 -7.91
C ILE A 284 -9.36 10.52 -7.59
N CYS A 285 -9.25 10.15 -6.30
CA CYS A 285 -8.68 8.87 -5.88
C CYS A 285 -9.39 7.68 -6.52
N SER A 286 -10.72 7.71 -6.57
CA SER A 286 -11.53 6.63 -7.15
C SER A 286 -11.35 6.50 -8.68
N ILE A 287 -11.11 7.60 -9.40
CA ILE A 287 -10.79 7.58 -10.84
C ILE A 287 -9.49 6.82 -11.10
N PHE A 288 -8.46 7.05 -10.27
CA PHE A 288 -7.19 6.34 -10.38
C PHE A 288 -7.19 4.98 -9.65
N ARG A 289 -8.26 4.62 -8.95
CA ARG A 289 -8.38 3.42 -8.10
C ARG A 289 -7.31 3.35 -7.01
N VAL A 290 -6.86 4.48 -6.53
CA VAL A 290 -5.90 4.60 -5.42
C VAL A 290 -6.69 4.83 -4.14
N PRO A 291 -6.58 3.98 -3.11
CA PRO A 291 -7.24 4.24 -1.83
C PRO A 291 -6.80 5.58 -1.24
N PRO A 292 -7.69 6.42 -0.73
CA PRO A 292 -7.35 7.72 -0.18
C PRO A 292 -6.27 7.68 0.91
N SER A 293 -6.24 6.61 1.70
CA SER A 293 -5.24 6.37 2.74
C SER A 293 -3.81 6.26 2.22
N VAL A 294 -3.61 5.71 1.02
CA VAL A 294 -2.29 5.55 0.39
C VAL A 294 -1.63 6.90 0.11
N ILE A 295 -2.43 7.91 -0.22
CA ILE A 295 -1.94 9.27 -0.45
C ILE A 295 -2.13 10.20 0.75
N GLY A 296 -2.41 9.65 1.95
CA GLY A 296 -2.55 10.40 3.19
C GLY A 296 -3.84 11.22 3.31
N VAL A 297 -4.88 10.89 2.54
CA VAL A 297 -6.22 11.49 2.64
C VAL A 297 -7.11 10.58 3.48
N GLY A 298 -7.79 11.15 4.49
CA GLY A 298 -8.72 10.43 5.37
C GLY A 298 -8.36 10.48 6.84
N ASN A 299 -9.24 9.96 7.68
CA ASN A 299 -9.05 9.89 9.13
C ASN A 299 -7.95 8.88 9.48
N LYS A 300 -7.31 9.05 10.65
CA LYS A 300 -6.32 8.10 11.19
C LYS A 300 -6.92 6.68 11.20
N GLN A 301 -6.41 5.83 10.34
CA GLN A 301 -6.82 4.43 10.27
C GLN A 301 -6.12 3.61 11.35
N SER A 302 -6.77 2.54 11.80
CA SER A 302 -6.13 1.53 12.64
C SER A 302 -5.12 0.74 11.78
N TYR A 303 -4.17 0.07 12.42
CA TYR A 303 -3.15 -0.75 11.75
C TYR A 303 -3.78 -1.79 10.81
N ALA A 304 -4.83 -2.48 11.26
CA ALA A 304 -5.56 -3.47 10.47
C ALA A 304 -6.23 -2.86 9.22
N SER A 305 -6.78 -1.65 9.34
CA SER A 305 -7.37 -0.93 8.21
C SER A 305 -6.33 -0.48 7.18
N ALA A 306 -5.13 -0.12 7.62
CA ALA A 306 -4.03 0.27 6.73
C ALA A 306 -3.50 -0.94 5.94
N GLU A 307 -3.37 -2.10 6.57
CA GLU A 307 -2.98 -3.34 5.89
C GLU A 307 -4.02 -3.76 4.85
N GLN A 308 -5.29 -3.70 5.20
CA GLN A 308 -6.39 -3.98 4.26
C GLN A 308 -6.36 -3.02 3.06
N ALA A 309 -6.18 -1.72 3.29
CA ALA A 309 -6.08 -0.73 2.23
C ALA A 309 -4.88 -0.98 1.29
N ASN A 310 -3.74 -1.41 1.84
CA ASN A 310 -2.58 -1.80 1.03
C ASN A 310 -2.86 -3.03 0.17
N ARG A 311 -3.55 -4.04 0.69
CA ARG A 311 -3.97 -5.21 -0.10
C ARG A 311 -4.93 -4.81 -1.22
N GLU A 312 -5.92 -3.99 -0.92
CA GLU A 312 -6.86 -3.47 -1.91
C GLU A 312 -6.14 -2.66 -2.99
N TYR A 313 -5.17 -1.85 -2.62
CA TYR A 313 -4.36 -1.08 -3.53
C TYR A 313 -3.56 -1.97 -4.49
N VAL A 314 -2.89 -3.00 -3.98
CA VAL A 314 -2.18 -3.96 -4.81
C VAL A 314 -3.15 -4.71 -5.74
N THR A 315 -4.25 -5.24 -5.20
CA THR A 315 -5.18 -6.10 -5.95
C THR A 315 -6.00 -5.32 -6.98
N ASN A 316 -6.52 -4.13 -6.63
CA ASN A 316 -7.47 -3.41 -7.46
C ASN A 316 -6.81 -2.36 -8.38
N CYS A 317 -5.60 -1.89 -8.05
CA CYS A 317 -4.90 -0.87 -8.81
C CYS A 317 -3.62 -1.41 -9.46
N LEU A 318 -2.60 -1.74 -8.67
CA LEU A 318 -1.26 -2.04 -9.18
C LEU A 318 -1.22 -3.31 -10.04
N SER A 319 -1.96 -4.37 -9.66
CA SER A 319 -1.99 -5.63 -10.41
C SER A 319 -2.48 -5.45 -11.84
N SER A 320 -3.45 -4.57 -12.07
CA SER A 320 -3.97 -4.33 -13.41
C SER A 320 -2.96 -3.59 -14.31
N TRP A 321 -2.11 -2.72 -13.74
CA TRP A 321 -1.01 -2.07 -14.45
C TRP A 321 0.14 -3.04 -14.71
N ALA A 322 0.48 -3.88 -13.73
CA ALA A 322 1.49 -4.93 -13.88
C ALA A 322 1.13 -5.89 -15.01
N ALA A 323 -0.10 -6.41 -15.01
CA ALA A 323 -0.57 -7.31 -16.06
C ALA A 323 -0.49 -6.70 -17.47
N ARG A 324 -0.74 -5.38 -17.61
CA ARG A 324 -0.59 -4.69 -18.91
C ARG A 324 0.87 -4.59 -19.33
N LEU A 325 1.78 -4.27 -18.40
CA LEU A 325 3.22 -4.23 -18.66
C LEU A 325 3.75 -5.60 -19.05
N GLU A 326 3.39 -6.64 -18.31
CA GLU A 326 3.79 -8.02 -18.53
C GLU A 326 3.28 -8.53 -19.88
N ALA A 327 2.00 -8.31 -20.19
CA ALA A 327 1.39 -8.73 -21.45
C ALA A 327 2.06 -8.05 -22.67
N GLU A 328 2.37 -6.74 -22.56
CA GLU A 328 3.05 -6.04 -23.65
C GLU A 328 4.52 -6.46 -23.76
N ALA A 329 5.21 -6.68 -22.65
CA ALA A 329 6.56 -7.23 -22.64
C ALA A 329 6.61 -8.62 -23.28
N GLN A 330 5.68 -9.50 -22.90
CA GLN A 330 5.57 -10.83 -23.46
C GLN A 330 5.38 -10.79 -24.98
N ARG A 331 4.55 -9.88 -25.45
CA ARG A 331 4.23 -9.74 -26.88
C ARG A 331 5.37 -9.14 -27.70
N LYS A 332 6.20 -8.28 -27.09
CA LYS A 332 7.15 -7.42 -27.81
C LYS A 332 8.62 -7.77 -27.60
N LEU A 333 8.96 -8.27 -26.42
CA LEU A 333 10.38 -8.46 -26.06
C LEU A 333 10.85 -9.90 -26.23
N PHE A 334 9.92 -10.86 -26.34
CA PHE A 334 10.23 -12.26 -26.53
C PHE A 334 9.86 -12.73 -27.94
N ARG A 335 10.52 -13.79 -28.36
CA ARG A 335 10.14 -14.53 -29.57
C ARG A 335 8.97 -15.44 -29.24
N ARG A 336 8.13 -15.72 -30.22
CA ARG A 336 6.94 -16.58 -30.02
C ARG A 336 7.26 -18.04 -29.70
N ASP A 337 8.46 -18.47 -30.07
CA ASP A 337 8.97 -19.83 -29.87
C ASP A 337 9.70 -20.00 -28.52
N GLU A 338 9.93 -18.92 -27.77
CA GLU A 338 10.57 -18.96 -26.45
C GLU A 338 9.53 -19.24 -25.35
N PRO A 339 9.65 -20.33 -24.58
CA PRO A 339 8.76 -20.66 -23.47
C PRO A 339 9.12 -19.84 -22.21
N LEU A 340 9.22 -18.50 -22.37
CA LEU A 340 9.59 -17.58 -21.32
C LEU A 340 8.40 -16.68 -20.98
N THR A 341 8.30 -16.32 -19.70
CA THR A 341 7.29 -15.39 -19.21
C THR A 341 7.96 -14.26 -18.41
N THR A 342 7.23 -13.19 -18.14
CA THR A 342 7.71 -12.13 -17.24
C THR A 342 6.77 -12.00 -16.05
N GLU A 343 7.32 -11.62 -14.90
CA GLU A 343 6.58 -11.44 -13.68
C GLU A 343 7.10 -10.24 -12.88
N ILE A 344 6.16 -9.39 -12.46
CA ILE A 344 6.41 -8.29 -11.51
C ILE A 344 6.00 -8.81 -10.12
N SER A 345 6.97 -9.05 -9.25
CA SER A 345 6.69 -9.55 -7.89
C SER A 345 6.19 -8.45 -6.99
N PHE A 346 5.04 -8.70 -6.36
CA PHE A 346 4.45 -7.85 -5.33
C PHE A 346 4.88 -8.21 -3.91
N ASP A 347 5.73 -9.21 -3.72
CA ASP A 347 6.12 -9.73 -2.41
C ASP A 347 6.66 -8.64 -1.49
N ALA A 348 7.37 -7.65 -2.04
CA ALA A 348 7.92 -6.54 -1.27
C ALA A 348 6.84 -5.61 -0.69
N LEU A 349 5.71 -5.43 -1.40
CA LEU A 349 4.58 -4.60 -0.94
C LEU A 349 3.61 -5.37 -0.04
N LEU A 350 3.47 -6.68 -0.29
CA LEU A 350 2.61 -7.57 0.49
C LEU A 350 3.34 -8.18 1.70
N ARG A 351 4.61 -7.81 1.90
CA ARG A 351 5.36 -8.25 3.07
C ARG A 351 4.63 -7.79 4.31
N ALA A 352 3.80 -8.70 4.82
CA ALA A 352 3.28 -8.61 6.16
C ALA A 352 4.42 -8.34 7.15
N ASP A 353 4.08 -7.87 8.34
CA ASP A 353 4.98 -7.78 9.48
C ASP A 353 5.93 -8.98 9.51
N LEU A 354 7.18 -8.73 9.87
CA LEU A 354 8.25 -9.73 9.95
C LEU A 354 7.79 -11.01 10.66
N MET A 355 7.00 -10.86 11.71
CA MET A 355 6.44 -11.98 12.49
C MET A 355 5.47 -12.85 11.67
N THR A 356 4.60 -12.25 10.88
CA THR A 356 3.66 -12.98 10.01
C THR A 356 4.42 -13.75 8.93
N ARG A 357 5.49 -13.17 8.38
CA ARG A 357 6.36 -13.85 7.40
C ARG A 357 7.07 -15.05 8.01
N TYR A 358 7.65 -14.90 9.20
CA TYR A 358 8.30 -16.04 9.89
C TYR A 358 7.28 -17.12 10.30
N ARG A 359 6.06 -16.76 10.67
CA ARG A 359 4.98 -17.72 10.90
C ARG A 359 4.63 -18.49 9.62
N SER A 360 4.53 -17.81 8.47
CA SER A 360 4.31 -18.46 7.18
C SER A 360 5.43 -19.43 6.83
N PHE A 361 6.70 -19.06 7.05
CA PHE A 361 7.83 -19.95 6.84
C PHE A 361 7.83 -21.15 7.81
N SER A 362 7.45 -20.93 9.08
CA SER A 362 7.30 -22.00 10.05
C SER A 362 6.25 -23.03 9.58
N ILE A 363 5.09 -22.56 9.13
CA ILE A 363 4.02 -23.40 8.58
C ILE A 363 4.51 -24.12 7.32
N ALA A 364 5.14 -23.43 6.38
CA ALA A 364 5.66 -24.01 5.14
C ALA A 364 6.72 -25.10 5.44
N ARG A 365 7.57 -24.88 6.42
CA ARG A 365 8.56 -25.86 6.88
C ARG A 365 7.90 -27.06 7.55
N GLN A 366 6.92 -26.83 8.43
CA GLN A 366 6.22 -27.87 9.20
C GLN A 366 5.45 -28.82 8.28
N PHE A 367 4.81 -28.28 7.23
CA PHE A 367 4.04 -29.07 6.26
C PHE A 367 4.85 -29.53 5.05
N GLY A 368 6.16 -29.30 5.05
CA GLY A 368 7.05 -29.78 3.99
C GLY A 368 6.93 -29.06 2.65
N PHE A 369 6.35 -27.87 2.61
CA PHE A 369 6.28 -27.06 1.39
C PHE A 369 7.60 -26.39 1.03
N MET A 370 8.45 -26.10 2.05
CA MET A 370 9.74 -25.44 1.87
C MET A 370 10.83 -26.12 2.68
N SER A 371 12.01 -26.22 2.09
CA SER A 371 13.25 -26.60 2.76
C SER A 371 13.86 -25.42 3.54
N VAL A 372 14.83 -25.69 4.43
CA VAL A 372 15.56 -24.63 5.15
C VAL A 372 16.33 -23.76 4.17
N ASN A 373 16.94 -24.34 3.13
CA ASN A 373 17.71 -23.59 2.15
C ASN A 373 16.83 -22.68 1.29
N GLU A 374 15.62 -23.11 0.92
CA GLU A 374 14.66 -22.26 0.22
C GLU A 374 14.22 -21.09 1.07
N ILE A 375 13.90 -21.30 2.36
CA ILE A 375 13.58 -20.23 3.30
C ILE A 375 14.77 -19.27 3.46
N ARG A 376 16.01 -19.79 3.56
CA ARG A 376 17.20 -18.97 3.66
C ARG A 376 17.44 -18.14 2.40
N ALA A 377 17.18 -18.70 1.22
CA ALA A 377 17.25 -17.96 -0.04
C ALA A 377 16.23 -16.82 -0.09
N GLU A 378 14.99 -17.06 0.36
CA GLU A 378 13.95 -16.03 0.45
C GLU A 378 14.28 -14.88 1.39
N ILE A 379 15.01 -15.14 2.49
CA ILE A 379 15.46 -14.10 3.42
C ILE A 379 16.85 -13.54 3.08
N GLY A 380 17.43 -13.96 1.93
CA GLY A 380 18.73 -13.48 1.46
C GLY A 380 19.93 -14.02 2.25
N ARG A 381 19.82 -15.20 2.88
CA ARG A 381 20.92 -15.86 3.60
C ARG A 381 21.53 -17.01 2.77
N PRO A 382 22.84 -17.27 2.86
CA PRO A 382 23.48 -18.36 2.15
C PRO A 382 22.96 -19.72 2.61
N SER A 383 23.00 -20.73 1.71
CA SER A 383 22.67 -22.13 2.02
C SER A 383 23.55 -22.69 3.16
N ILE A 384 22.99 -23.64 3.91
CA ILE A 384 23.72 -24.42 4.94
C ILE A 384 24.20 -25.77 4.43
N GLY A 385 24.24 -25.98 3.10
CA GLY A 385 24.60 -27.24 2.48
C GLY A 385 23.43 -28.21 2.34
N GLU A 386 23.68 -29.45 1.91
CA GLU A 386 22.68 -30.47 1.58
C GLU A 386 21.72 -30.78 2.73
N ALA A 387 22.18 -30.67 3.98
CA ALA A 387 21.30 -30.87 5.15
C ALA A 387 20.13 -29.87 5.19
N GLY A 388 20.30 -28.70 4.57
CA GLY A 388 19.25 -27.68 4.48
C GLY A 388 18.20 -27.94 3.40
N ASP A 389 18.38 -28.90 2.51
CA ASP A 389 17.46 -29.21 1.42
C ASP A 389 16.40 -30.27 1.80
N THR A 390 16.47 -30.77 3.04
CA THR A 390 15.54 -31.77 3.56
C THR A 390 14.15 -31.17 3.78
N PHE A 391 13.12 -31.78 3.22
CA PHE A 391 11.71 -31.47 3.49
C PHE A 391 11.24 -32.27 4.70
N LEU A 392 10.44 -31.64 5.57
CA LEU A 392 9.82 -32.33 6.70
C LEU A 392 8.41 -32.78 6.30
N GLN A 393 8.04 -33.98 6.74
CA GLN A 393 6.68 -34.47 6.61
C GLN A 393 6.15 -34.76 8.02
N PRO A 394 4.97 -34.22 8.41
CA PRO A 394 4.36 -34.56 9.70
C PRO A 394 4.09 -36.07 9.79
N VAL A 395 4.50 -36.69 10.90
CA VAL A 395 4.35 -38.14 11.11
C VAL A 395 2.89 -38.59 11.16
N ASN A 396 1.99 -37.67 11.46
CA ASN A 396 0.54 -37.93 11.54
C ASN A 396 -0.19 -37.77 10.19
N MET A 397 0.52 -37.54 9.09
CA MET A 397 -0.08 -37.44 7.76
C MET A 397 0.11 -38.76 6.98
N VAL A 398 -0.98 -39.33 6.50
CA VAL A 398 -1.00 -40.46 5.58
C VAL A 398 -1.21 -39.96 4.15
N PRO A 399 -0.61 -40.60 3.12
CA PRO A 399 -0.87 -40.22 1.74
C PRO A 399 -2.37 -40.29 1.42
N ALA A 400 -2.89 -39.28 0.72
CA ALA A 400 -4.32 -39.16 0.39
C ALA A 400 -4.85 -40.33 -0.48
N ALA A 401 -3.94 -41.06 -1.15
CA ALA A 401 -4.26 -42.25 -1.93
C ALA A 401 -4.38 -43.52 -1.08
N THR A 402 -4.08 -43.48 0.23
CA THR A 402 -4.24 -44.63 1.10
C THR A 402 -5.73 -44.78 1.45
N PRO A 403 -6.40 -45.91 1.10
CA PRO A 403 -7.81 -46.12 1.43
C PRO A 403 -7.99 -46.06 2.95
N TYR A 404 -8.94 -45.22 3.39
CA TYR A 404 -9.31 -45.14 4.80
C TYR A 404 -9.92 -46.48 5.22
N GLY A 405 -9.18 -47.31 5.95
CA GLY A 405 -9.64 -48.62 6.44
C GLY A 405 -8.85 -49.83 5.98
N GLY A 406 -7.72 -49.66 5.32
CA GLY A 406 -6.81 -50.81 5.05
C GLY A 406 -5.92 -51.08 6.27
N ASP A 407 -5.70 -52.40 6.56
CA ASP A 407 -4.97 -52.97 7.72
C ASP A 407 -3.49 -52.55 7.86
N ASN A 408 -3.04 -51.48 7.20
CA ASN A 408 -1.66 -51.01 7.22
C ASN A 408 -1.27 -50.18 8.47
N PHE A 409 -2.19 -50.00 9.42
CA PHE A 409 -1.82 -49.41 10.73
C PHE A 409 -1.00 -50.38 11.59
N GLY A 410 -0.91 -51.66 11.24
CA GLY A 410 -0.19 -52.65 12.01
C GLY A 410 1.34 -52.71 11.79
N GLU A 411 1.86 -52.08 10.71
CA GLU A 411 3.32 -52.12 10.44
C GLU A 411 4.10 -50.94 11.00
N ILE A 412 3.42 -49.89 11.44
CA ILE A 412 4.10 -48.70 12.03
C ILE A 412 4.34 -48.92 13.54
N THR A 413 3.71 -49.92 14.15
CA THR A 413 3.93 -50.30 15.55
C THR A 413 4.72 -51.60 15.66
N LYS A 414 5.85 -51.75 14.97
CA LYS A 414 6.85 -52.66 15.49
C LYS A 414 7.39 -52.04 16.76
N PRO A 415 7.23 -52.70 17.94
CA PRO A 415 7.86 -52.19 19.15
C PRO A 415 9.35 -52.10 18.87
N VAL A 416 9.91 -50.95 19.18
CA VAL A 416 11.35 -50.77 19.28
C VAL A 416 11.84 -51.93 20.18
N PRO A 417 12.78 -52.80 19.71
CA PRO A 417 13.32 -53.82 20.59
C PRO A 417 13.79 -53.17 21.89
N GLU A 418 13.36 -53.72 23.02
CA GLU A 418 13.85 -53.34 24.33
C GLU A 418 15.38 -53.36 24.27
N PRO A 419 16.06 -52.31 24.77
CA PRO A 419 17.51 -52.32 24.83
C PRO A 419 17.91 -53.46 25.78
N GLU A 420 18.73 -54.39 25.26
CA GLU A 420 19.42 -55.37 26.06
C GLU A 420 20.24 -54.64 27.13
N ASP A 421 20.19 -55.18 28.34
CA ASP A 421 20.83 -54.71 29.58
C ASP A 421 22.27 -54.20 29.34
N LEU A 422 22.46 -52.85 29.40
CA LEU A 422 23.75 -52.25 29.63
C LEU A 422 23.84 -51.86 31.10
N PRO A 423 25.02 -52.07 31.73
CA PRO A 423 25.16 -51.90 33.18
C PRO A 423 24.94 -50.46 33.66
N ASP A 424 24.27 -50.38 34.79
CA ASP A 424 23.98 -49.25 35.62
C ASP A 424 25.21 -48.38 35.87
N GLU A 425 25.37 -47.29 35.09
CA GLU A 425 26.19 -46.17 35.49
C GLU A 425 25.29 -44.99 35.81
N SER A 426 25.27 -44.70 37.12
CA SER A 426 24.59 -43.57 37.71
C SER A 426 24.85 -42.26 36.96
N MET A 427 23.89 -41.78 36.21
CA MET A 427 23.86 -40.42 35.72
C MET A 427 22.96 -39.55 36.58
N ASP A 428 23.57 -38.50 37.10
CA ASP A 428 22.99 -37.43 37.89
C ASP A 428 21.69 -36.87 37.28
N ASP A 429 20.69 -36.78 38.15
CA ASP A 429 19.30 -36.35 37.93
C ASP A 429 19.14 -34.83 37.68
N THR A 430 20.09 -34.21 37.00
CA THR A 430 20.05 -32.75 36.74
C THR A 430 19.81 -32.33 35.30
N GLY A 431 19.71 -33.30 34.37
CA GLY A 431 19.55 -33.02 32.92
C GLY A 431 18.11 -32.96 32.45
N GLU A 432 17.21 -33.78 32.99
CA GLU A 432 15.81 -33.84 32.55
C GLU A 432 14.97 -32.71 33.12
N GLU A 433 15.20 -32.29 34.40
CA GLU A 433 14.51 -31.10 34.95
C GLU A 433 14.85 -29.80 34.19
N ARG A 434 16.03 -29.71 33.56
CA ARG A 434 16.43 -28.54 32.78
C ARG A 434 15.87 -28.56 31.37
N ALA A 435 15.60 -29.74 30.81
CA ALA A 435 14.95 -29.87 29.48
C ALA A 435 13.44 -29.66 29.57
N GLU A 436 12.78 -30.10 30.65
CA GLU A 436 11.35 -29.83 30.90
C GLU A 436 11.09 -28.37 31.28
N GLN A 437 12.04 -27.65 31.90
CA GLN A 437 11.90 -26.23 32.19
C GLN A 437 12.06 -25.34 30.93
N LEU A 438 12.68 -25.83 29.86
CA LEU A 438 12.84 -25.07 28.60
C LEU A 438 11.65 -25.22 27.62
N VAL A 439 10.69 -26.10 27.88
CA VAL A 439 9.51 -26.36 27.03
C VAL A 439 8.20 -25.92 27.66
N ARG A 440 8.19 -25.44 28.92
CA ARG A 440 7.01 -24.75 29.43
C ARG A 440 6.90 -23.39 28.73
N ALA A 441 6.05 -23.33 27.71
CA ALA A 441 5.50 -22.07 27.25
C ALA A 441 4.96 -21.34 28.48
N ASP A 442 5.48 -20.14 28.77
CA ASP A 442 5.07 -19.33 29.93
C ASP A 442 3.53 -19.22 29.95
N SER A 443 2.91 -20.01 30.79
CA SER A 443 1.47 -20.02 31.01
C SER A 443 1.20 -19.62 32.46
N TYR A 444 0.17 -18.80 32.66
CA TYR A 444 -0.08 -18.13 33.92
C TYR A 444 -1.46 -18.49 34.44
N THR A 445 -1.53 -18.99 35.69
CA THR A 445 -2.78 -19.42 36.31
C THR A 445 -3.55 -18.22 36.88
N PRO A 446 -4.84 -18.04 36.56
CA PRO A 446 -5.69 -16.99 37.11
C PRO A 446 -5.89 -17.11 38.62
N THR A 447 -5.86 -15.98 39.34
CA THR A 447 -6.08 -15.94 40.80
C THR A 447 -7.53 -16.24 41.21
N GLY A 448 -7.76 -16.60 42.45
CA GLY A 448 -9.11 -16.84 42.98
C GLY A 448 -10.03 -15.61 42.85
N ALA A 449 -9.53 -14.43 43.26
CA ALA A 449 -10.29 -13.18 43.17
C ALA A 449 -10.70 -12.84 41.71
N MET A 450 -9.80 -13.05 40.76
CA MET A 450 -10.06 -12.87 39.35
C MET A 450 -11.13 -13.84 38.83
N ARG A 451 -11.15 -15.09 39.31
CA ARG A 451 -12.17 -16.09 38.95
C ARG A 451 -13.55 -15.69 39.47
N ASP A 452 -13.63 -15.22 40.72
CA ASP A 452 -14.88 -14.78 41.34
C ASP A 452 -15.49 -13.59 40.59
N GLU A 453 -14.64 -12.65 40.18
CA GLU A 453 -15.10 -11.49 39.40
C GLU A 453 -15.53 -11.87 37.98
N ALA A 454 -14.81 -12.78 37.32
CA ALA A 454 -15.20 -13.30 36.01
C ALA A 454 -16.53 -14.07 36.04
N GLN A 455 -16.75 -14.87 37.13
CA GLN A 455 -18.03 -15.55 37.37
C GLN A 455 -19.16 -14.54 37.52
N ARG A 456 -18.96 -13.49 38.32
CA ARG A 456 -19.94 -12.40 38.47
C ARG A 456 -20.28 -11.73 37.13
N GLY A 457 -19.27 -11.55 36.28
CA GLY A 457 -19.46 -11.02 34.91
C GLY A 457 -20.34 -11.94 34.03
N LEU A 458 -20.16 -13.26 34.15
CA LEU A 458 -21.00 -14.26 33.46
C LEU A 458 -22.44 -14.25 33.98
N ASP A 459 -22.63 -14.15 35.30
CA ASP A 459 -23.94 -14.09 35.93
C ASP A 459 -24.70 -12.84 35.50
N TRP A 460 -24.08 -11.67 35.56
CA TRP A 460 -24.67 -10.42 35.06
C TRP A 460 -24.98 -10.47 33.56
N ARG A 461 -24.13 -11.08 32.75
CA ARG A 461 -24.39 -11.28 31.35
C ARG A 461 -25.65 -12.13 31.11
N SER A 462 -25.81 -13.21 31.92
CA SER A 462 -26.98 -14.08 31.85
C SER A 462 -28.25 -13.37 32.31
N GLU A 463 -28.16 -12.57 33.39
CA GLU A 463 -29.32 -11.87 33.97
C GLU A 463 -29.80 -10.70 33.11
N HIS A 464 -28.86 -9.91 32.57
CA HIS A 464 -29.19 -8.67 31.86
C HIS A 464 -29.19 -8.80 30.34
N GLY A 465 -28.69 -9.90 29.77
CA GLY A 465 -28.63 -10.14 28.33
C GLY A 465 -27.76 -9.14 27.54
N ARG A 466 -26.88 -8.39 28.22
CA ARG A 466 -26.09 -7.29 27.64
C ARG A 466 -24.66 -7.25 28.20
N GLY A 467 -23.75 -6.46 27.55
CA GLY A 467 -22.37 -6.27 27.97
C GLY A 467 -21.43 -7.41 27.53
N GLY A 468 -20.22 -7.07 27.18
CA GLY A 468 -19.19 -8.01 26.72
C GLY A 468 -19.41 -8.56 25.30
N THR A 469 -18.34 -9.08 24.71
CA THR A 469 -18.33 -9.76 23.41
C THR A 469 -18.22 -11.27 23.61
N GLU A 470 -18.45 -12.07 22.55
CA GLU A 470 -18.21 -13.52 22.56
C GLU A 470 -16.79 -13.89 23.00
N VAL A 471 -15.80 -13.08 22.62
CA VAL A 471 -14.40 -13.25 23.07
C VAL A 471 -14.27 -13.02 24.57
N GLY A 472 -14.93 -12.01 25.13
CA GLY A 472 -14.96 -11.75 26.57
C GLY A 472 -15.63 -12.88 27.36
N ILE A 473 -16.74 -13.44 26.84
CA ILE A 473 -17.43 -14.58 27.45
C ILE A 473 -16.54 -15.84 27.44
N ALA A 474 -15.88 -16.12 26.32
CA ALA A 474 -14.96 -17.25 26.22
C ALA A 474 -13.78 -17.08 27.20
N ARG A 475 -13.25 -15.87 27.36
CA ARG A 475 -12.19 -15.55 28.31
C ARG A 475 -12.66 -15.71 29.75
N ALA A 476 -13.83 -15.22 30.09
CA ALA A 476 -14.40 -15.41 31.42
C ALA A 476 -14.52 -16.89 31.78
N ARG A 477 -14.95 -17.75 30.87
CA ARG A 477 -15.02 -19.20 31.08
C ARG A 477 -13.64 -19.83 31.31
N ASP A 478 -12.62 -19.43 30.53
CA ASP A 478 -11.24 -19.90 30.74
C ASP A 478 -10.73 -19.50 32.13
N ILE A 479 -10.98 -18.25 32.55
CA ILE A 479 -10.60 -17.72 33.87
C ILE A 479 -11.31 -18.48 35.00
N VAL A 480 -12.63 -18.63 34.94
CA VAL A 480 -13.44 -19.33 35.95
C VAL A 480 -12.99 -20.78 36.09
N ASN A 481 -12.73 -21.46 34.99
CA ASN A 481 -12.23 -22.84 34.99
C ASN A 481 -10.79 -22.98 35.47
N GLY A 482 -10.11 -21.87 35.79
CA GLY A 482 -8.72 -21.87 36.24
C GLY A 482 -7.73 -22.37 35.18
N LYS A 483 -8.08 -22.22 33.90
CA LYS A 483 -7.21 -22.62 32.80
C LYS A 483 -6.02 -21.68 32.72
N ASP A 484 -4.84 -22.26 32.62
CA ASP A 484 -3.62 -21.47 32.41
C ASP A 484 -3.69 -20.65 31.13
N LEU A 485 -3.38 -19.36 31.24
CA LEU A 485 -3.45 -18.40 30.13
C LEU A 485 -2.06 -18.18 29.57
N PRO A 486 -1.87 -18.35 28.24
CA PRO A 486 -0.59 -18.06 27.60
C PRO A 486 -0.29 -16.56 27.62
N LEU A 487 1.00 -16.19 27.58
CA LEU A 487 1.48 -14.82 27.61
C LEU A 487 0.77 -13.90 26.60
N GLU A 488 0.51 -14.39 25.39
CA GLU A 488 -0.22 -13.63 24.37
C GLU A 488 -1.62 -13.20 24.85
N THR A 489 -2.27 -14.07 25.62
CA THR A 489 -3.58 -13.78 26.20
C THR A 489 -3.47 -12.73 27.32
N VAL A 490 -2.44 -12.84 28.16
CA VAL A 490 -2.16 -11.85 29.22
C VAL A 490 -1.92 -10.47 28.59
N MET A 491 -1.12 -10.37 27.53
CA MET A 491 -0.88 -9.11 26.82
C MET A 491 -2.15 -8.53 26.18
N ARG A 492 -3.06 -9.38 25.70
CA ARG A 492 -4.38 -8.94 25.24
C ARG A 492 -5.24 -8.40 26.36
N MET A 493 -5.13 -8.96 27.59
CA MET A 493 -5.83 -8.47 28.78
C MET A 493 -5.32 -7.08 29.17
N VAL A 494 -4.01 -6.85 29.21
CA VAL A 494 -3.42 -5.52 29.43
C VAL A 494 -3.98 -4.50 28.43
N SER A 495 -3.98 -4.85 27.14
CA SER A 495 -4.52 -3.98 26.08
C SER A 495 -6.03 -3.73 26.22
N PHE A 496 -6.79 -4.69 26.69
CA PHE A 496 -8.22 -4.53 26.96
C PHE A 496 -8.44 -3.52 28.09
N PHE A 497 -7.80 -3.72 29.24
CA PHE A 497 -7.96 -2.85 30.40
C PHE A 497 -7.52 -1.41 30.14
N ALA A 498 -6.42 -1.22 29.42
CA ALA A 498 -5.96 0.12 29.04
C ALA A 498 -6.98 0.90 28.17
N ARG A 499 -7.68 0.20 27.26
CA ARG A 499 -8.69 0.84 26.40
C ARG A 499 -10.00 1.11 27.13
N HIS A 500 -10.38 0.26 28.05
CA HIS A 500 -11.67 0.29 28.74
C HIS A 500 -11.64 0.93 30.13
N GLU A 501 -10.51 1.49 30.53
CA GLU A 501 -10.41 2.19 31.82
C GLU A 501 -11.31 3.42 31.89
N VAL A 502 -11.56 4.05 30.76
CA VAL A 502 -12.50 5.17 30.63
C VAL A 502 -13.94 4.78 30.99
N ASP A 503 -14.32 3.51 30.82
CA ASP A 503 -15.66 3.01 31.15
C ASP A 503 -15.98 3.09 32.65
N LYS A 504 -14.96 3.14 33.53
CA LYS A 504 -15.13 3.34 34.99
C LYS A 504 -15.74 4.68 35.36
N GLN A 505 -15.64 5.68 34.46
CA GLN A 505 -16.19 7.02 34.68
C GLN A 505 -17.64 7.14 34.15
N ALA A 506 -18.14 6.11 33.47
CA ALA A 506 -19.49 6.13 32.91
C ALA A 506 -20.54 5.78 33.97
N GLU A 507 -21.74 6.40 33.89
CA GLU A 507 -22.87 6.13 34.76
C GLU A 507 -23.23 4.64 34.73
N GLY A 508 -23.46 4.04 35.90
CA GLY A 508 -23.79 2.63 36.06
C GLY A 508 -22.57 1.69 36.14
N PHE A 509 -21.37 2.20 36.34
CA PHE A 509 -20.19 1.37 36.58
C PHE A 509 -20.07 0.99 38.05
N SER A 510 -20.38 1.89 38.98
CA SER A 510 -20.25 1.68 40.40
C SER A 510 -21.58 1.23 41.05
N PRO A 511 -21.54 0.37 42.10
CA PRO A 511 -22.76 -0.05 42.82
C PRO A 511 -23.54 1.15 43.36
N GLY A 512 -24.85 1.16 43.16
CA GLY A 512 -25.76 2.24 43.57
C GLY A 512 -26.01 3.29 42.52
N GLU A 513 -25.29 3.30 41.42
CA GLU A 513 -25.55 4.19 40.28
C GLU A 513 -26.73 3.71 39.41
N LYS A 514 -27.40 4.65 38.77
CA LYS A 514 -28.50 4.32 37.85
C LYS A 514 -27.99 3.50 36.68
N GLY A 515 -28.62 2.35 36.42
CA GLY A 515 -28.26 1.44 35.33
C GLY A 515 -27.11 0.48 35.66
N TYR A 516 -26.70 0.35 36.92
CA TYR A 516 -25.73 -0.66 37.34
C TYR A 516 -26.29 -2.08 37.21
N PRO A 517 -25.49 -3.08 36.73
CA PRO A 517 -24.20 -2.91 36.11
C PRO A 517 -24.31 -2.44 34.63
N SER A 518 -23.51 -1.46 34.23
CA SER A 518 -23.42 -0.99 32.84
C SER A 518 -22.79 -2.04 31.94
N ASN A 519 -22.92 -1.86 30.61
CA ASN A 519 -22.26 -2.74 29.63
C ASN A 519 -20.73 -2.78 29.82
N GLY A 520 -20.12 -1.64 30.12
CA GLY A 520 -18.70 -1.53 30.42
C GLY A 520 -18.33 -2.27 31.71
N ARG A 521 -19.17 -2.17 32.76
CA ARG A 521 -18.93 -2.88 34.02
C ARG A 521 -19.00 -4.42 33.87
N ILE A 522 -19.97 -4.90 33.09
CA ILE A 522 -20.08 -6.34 32.78
C ILE A 522 -18.86 -6.79 31.96
N ALA A 523 -18.48 -6.04 30.90
CA ALA A 523 -17.31 -6.37 30.12
C ALA A 523 -16.03 -6.39 30.98
N TRP A 524 -15.85 -5.43 31.88
CA TRP A 524 -14.74 -5.36 32.82
C TRP A 524 -14.65 -6.59 33.73
N ALA A 525 -15.80 -7.02 34.26
CA ALA A 525 -15.88 -8.22 35.11
C ALA A 525 -15.54 -9.50 34.33
N LEU A 526 -16.01 -9.66 33.11
CA LEU A 526 -15.72 -10.83 32.26
C LEU A 526 -14.21 -11.05 32.04
N TRP A 527 -13.40 -10.02 32.15
CA TRP A 527 -11.93 -10.10 32.03
C TRP A 527 -11.23 -10.21 33.39
N GLY A 528 -11.97 -10.43 34.48
CA GLY A 528 -11.44 -10.63 35.83
C GLY A 528 -11.39 -9.38 36.70
N GLY A 529 -12.02 -8.27 36.25
CA GLY A 529 -12.11 -7.06 37.06
C GLY A 529 -10.78 -6.34 37.30
N ASP A 530 -10.69 -5.60 38.42
CA ASP A 530 -9.46 -4.90 38.81
C ASP A 530 -8.35 -5.88 39.23
N ASP A 531 -8.71 -7.03 39.79
CA ASP A 531 -7.76 -8.10 40.10
C ASP A 531 -7.14 -8.67 38.82
N GLY A 532 -7.97 -8.87 37.77
CA GLY A 532 -7.51 -9.31 36.45
C GLY A 532 -6.58 -8.30 35.77
N LYS A 533 -6.86 -6.99 35.91
CA LYS A 533 -5.99 -5.91 35.44
C LYS A 533 -4.62 -5.97 36.10
N THR A 534 -4.61 -5.94 37.46
CA THR A 534 -3.38 -5.95 38.26
C THR A 534 -2.54 -7.19 38.01
N TRP A 535 -3.19 -8.36 37.91
CA TRP A 535 -2.52 -9.62 37.60
C TRP A 535 -1.86 -9.60 36.24
N ALA A 536 -2.55 -9.12 35.19
CA ALA A 536 -2.02 -9.06 33.82
C ALA A 536 -0.86 -8.06 33.70
N GLU A 537 -0.97 -6.88 34.34
CA GLU A 537 0.08 -5.86 34.38
C GLU A 537 1.34 -6.37 35.08
N ASN A 538 1.21 -7.03 36.25
CA ASN A 538 2.35 -7.60 36.95
C ASN A 538 3.13 -8.64 36.14
N ILE A 539 2.42 -9.48 35.37
CA ILE A 539 3.06 -10.46 34.49
C ILE A 539 3.77 -9.76 33.34
N ALA A 540 3.12 -8.80 32.70
CA ALA A 540 3.73 -8.02 31.61
C ALA A 540 5.02 -7.34 32.08
N ASP A 541 4.99 -6.69 33.26
CA ASP A 541 6.16 -6.04 33.85
C ASP A 541 7.27 -7.02 34.24
N SER A 542 6.93 -8.24 34.65
CA SER A 542 7.94 -9.27 34.97
C SER A 542 8.64 -9.75 33.70
N VAL A 543 7.88 -10.00 32.64
CA VAL A 543 8.41 -10.45 31.36
C VAL A 543 9.30 -9.36 30.72
N GLU A 544 8.91 -8.09 30.83
CA GLU A 544 9.73 -6.98 30.32
C GLU A 544 11.04 -6.83 31.09
N ARG A 545 11.00 -6.97 32.42
CA ARG A 545 12.21 -6.97 33.29
C ARG A 545 13.15 -8.13 32.95
N ASP A 546 12.60 -9.33 32.76
CA ASP A 546 13.39 -10.52 32.43
C ASP A 546 14.01 -10.40 31.02
N ALA A 547 13.28 -9.82 30.06
CA ALA A 547 13.82 -9.52 28.73
C ALA A 547 14.95 -8.50 28.79
N LEU A 548 14.82 -7.46 29.60
CA LEU A 548 15.83 -6.43 29.80
C LEU A 548 17.08 -7.01 30.52
N ALA A 549 16.90 -7.87 31.53
CA ALA A 549 17.98 -8.54 32.24
C ALA A 549 18.81 -9.45 31.32
N ARG A 550 18.15 -10.19 30.41
CA ARG A 550 18.81 -11.00 29.37
C ARG A 550 19.57 -10.14 28.36
N GLN A 551 19.07 -8.94 28.06
CA GLN A 551 19.70 -8.02 27.11
C GLN A 551 20.96 -7.34 27.68
N ILE A 552 21.00 -7.17 29.02
CA ILE A 552 22.12 -6.53 29.75
C ILE A 552 23.14 -7.57 30.25
N GLY A 553 22.90 -8.88 30.02
CA GLY A 553 23.86 -9.94 30.41
C GLY A 553 23.94 -10.20 31.91
N LEU A 554 22.86 -9.90 32.67
CA LEU A 554 22.72 -10.09 34.13
C LEU A 554 21.88 -11.33 34.51
N ALA A 555 21.58 -12.22 33.55
CA ALA A 555 20.90 -13.51 33.77
C ALA A 555 21.72 -14.67 33.25
#